data_b4633fdcddf2b5ed599d09f51b6374d4
#
_entry.id   b4633fdcddf2b5ed599d09f51b6374d4
#
_cell.length_a   1.000
_cell.length_b   1.000
_cell.length_c   1.000
_cell.angle_alpha   90.00
_cell.angle_beta   90.00
_cell.angle_gamma   90.00
#
_symmetry.space_group_name_H-M   'P 1'
#
loop_
_entity.id
_entity.type
_entity.pdbx_description
1 polymer ?
#
loop_
_entity_poly.entity_id
_entity_poly.type
_entity_poly.pdbx_seq_one_letter_code
_entity_poly.pdbx_strand_id
1 'polypeptide(L)'
;IRALGTFDITTIRASIGMYLVCKAIHETTDVRVLLTGEISDELFGYKYTDFAPSPEEFQKESVKRVHELHMYDVLRADRCISVHSMEARVPFGDLDFVSYVMSLDPAKKMNVYNKGKYLLRHAFEGDYLPYDILMREKAAFSDAVGHSMVDDLKEYAETQYTDEEFEKRVKKYSHAVPFTKE
;
A
#
# COMPACT_ATOMS: atom_id res chain seq x y z
N ILE A 1 14.33 5.57 -3.73
CA ILE A 1 15.20 4.69 -2.94
C ILE A 1 15.72 5.44 -1.71
N ARG A 2 16.47 6.54 -1.86
CA ARG A 2 17.07 7.26 -0.73
C ARG A 2 16.04 7.74 0.29
N ALA A 3 14.92 8.33 -0.15
CA ALA A 3 13.85 8.81 0.72
C ALA A 3 13.16 7.67 1.47
N LEU A 4 12.96 6.55 0.79
CA LEU A 4 12.31 5.37 1.35
C LEU A 4 13.23 4.53 2.25
N GLY A 5 14.55 4.59 2.03
CA GLY A 5 15.54 3.77 2.74
C GLY A 5 15.35 2.27 2.51
N THR A 6 14.84 1.87 1.35
CA THR A 6 14.65 0.48 0.96
C THR A 6 15.02 0.24 -0.49
N PHE A 7 15.38 -1.01 -0.81
CA PHE A 7 15.61 -1.51 -2.17
C PHE A 7 14.53 -2.50 -2.61
N ASP A 8 13.46 -2.66 -1.80
CA ASP A 8 12.32 -3.49 -2.19
C ASP A 8 11.61 -2.89 -3.39
N ILE A 9 11.58 -3.63 -4.49
CA ILE A 9 11.05 -3.15 -5.77
C ILE A 9 9.55 -2.86 -5.71
N THR A 10 8.80 -3.66 -4.97
CA THR A 10 7.35 -3.49 -4.82
C THR A 10 7.04 -2.18 -4.09
N THR A 11 7.75 -1.93 -2.99
CA THR A 11 7.65 -0.68 -2.23
C THR A 11 8.06 0.52 -3.07
N ILE A 12 9.16 0.42 -3.84
CA ILE A 12 9.64 1.51 -4.69
C ILE A 12 8.62 1.87 -5.75
N ARG A 13 8.10 0.90 -6.51
CA ARG A 13 7.09 1.11 -7.54
C ARG A 13 5.83 1.79 -6.98
N ALA A 14 5.30 1.27 -5.88
CA ALA A 14 4.12 1.82 -5.22
C ALA A 14 4.36 3.22 -4.63
N SER A 15 5.61 3.57 -4.35
CA SER A 15 5.98 4.85 -3.73
C SER A 15 6.08 6.00 -4.73
N ILE A 16 6.39 5.74 -6.00
CA ILE A 16 6.69 6.81 -6.96
C ILE A 16 5.51 7.78 -7.09
N GLY A 17 4.32 7.28 -7.35
CA GLY A 17 3.12 8.13 -7.47
C GLY A 17 2.82 8.88 -6.17
N MET A 18 2.89 8.20 -5.03
CA MET A 18 2.66 8.82 -3.72
C MET A 18 3.67 9.91 -3.40
N TYR A 19 4.96 9.64 -3.66
CA TYR A 19 6.03 10.63 -3.48
C TYR A 19 5.79 11.88 -4.33
N LEU A 20 5.44 11.71 -5.61
CA LEU A 20 5.20 12.83 -6.53
C LEU A 20 3.97 13.65 -6.13
N VAL A 21 2.89 13.00 -5.70
CA VAL A 21 1.69 13.69 -5.20
C VAL A 21 2.00 14.48 -3.95
N CYS A 22 2.69 13.89 -2.96
CA CYS A 22 3.09 14.58 -1.75
C CYS A 22 4.02 15.77 -2.03
N LYS A 23 4.96 15.60 -2.96
CA LYS A 23 5.82 16.68 -3.44
C LYS A 23 5.00 17.83 -4.03
N ALA A 24 4.09 17.53 -4.94
CA ALA A 24 3.24 18.53 -5.58
C ALA A 24 2.37 19.28 -4.56
N ILE A 25 1.75 18.59 -3.60
CA ILE A 25 0.97 19.20 -2.54
C ILE A 25 1.84 20.16 -1.73
N HIS A 26 3.02 19.71 -1.30
CA HIS A 26 3.94 20.54 -0.52
C HIS A 26 4.40 21.80 -1.27
N GLU A 27 4.69 21.68 -2.57
CA GLU A 27 5.22 22.79 -3.38
C GLU A 27 4.14 23.77 -3.84
N THR A 28 2.88 23.32 -3.97
CA THR A 28 1.80 24.16 -4.54
C THR A 28 0.74 24.57 -3.57
N THR A 29 0.77 24.11 -2.31
CA THR A 29 -0.24 24.41 -1.30
C THR A 29 0.37 24.61 0.09
N ASP A 30 -0.43 25.16 1.00
CA ASP A 30 -0.07 25.26 2.42
C ASP A 30 -0.51 24.04 3.25
N VAL A 31 -1.01 22.98 2.60
CA VAL A 31 -1.42 21.74 3.26
C VAL A 31 -0.20 21.05 3.84
N ARG A 32 -0.28 20.69 5.13
CA ARG A 32 0.80 19.98 5.85
C ARG A 32 0.32 18.70 6.52
N VAL A 33 -0.98 18.44 6.52
CA VAL A 33 -1.59 17.23 7.11
C VAL A 33 -2.45 16.54 6.05
N LEU A 34 -2.25 15.24 5.90
CA LEU A 34 -3.03 14.38 4.99
C LEU A 34 -3.78 13.33 5.79
N LEU A 35 -5.06 13.17 5.49
CA LEU A 35 -5.85 12.01 5.93
C LEU A 35 -5.64 10.88 4.92
N THR A 36 -5.26 9.70 5.40
CA THR A 36 -5.00 8.52 4.56
C THR A 36 -5.90 7.35 4.90
N GLY A 37 -6.11 6.47 3.93
CA GLY A 37 -6.87 5.21 4.08
C GLY A 37 -6.02 4.03 4.52
N GLU A 38 -4.78 4.24 4.96
CA GLU A 38 -3.89 3.17 5.41
C GLU A 38 -4.50 2.38 6.57
N ILE A 39 -4.06 1.14 6.75
CA ILE A 39 -4.51 0.19 7.80
C ILE A 39 -5.88 -0.44 7.51
N SER A 40 -6.70 0.15 6.64
CA SER A 40 -8.01 -0.43 6.31
C SER A 40 -7.92 -1.80 5.64
N ASP A 41 -6.83 -2.09 4.92
CA ASP A 41 -6.60 -3.39 4.27
C ASP A 41 -6.28 -4.48 5.29
N GLU A 42 -5.53 -4.16 6.32
CA GLU A 42 -5.15 -5.07 7.39
C GLU A 42 -6.34 -5.42 8.29
N LEU A 43 -7.23 -4.45 8.51
CA LEU A 43 -8.41 -4.65 9.37
C LEU A 43 -9.55 -5.38 8.68
N PHE A 44 -9.82 -5.09 7.39
CA PHE A 44 -11.01 -5.56 6.67
C PHE A 44 -10.71 -6.53 5.52
N GLY A 45 -9.45 -6.89 5.33
CA GLY A 45 -9.02 -7.81 4.29
C GLY A 45 -8.68 -7.15 2.95
N TYR A 46 -7.69 -7.73 2.29
CA TYR A 46 -7.28 -7.40 0.94
C TYR A 46 -6.35 -8.48 0.37
N LYS A 47 -6.49 -8.80 -0.91
CA LYS A 47 -5.63 -9.78 -1.63
C LYS A 47 -5.56 -11.10 -0.87
N TYR A 48 -4.44 -11.36 -0.20
CA TYR A 48 -4.17 -12.67 0.43
C TYR A 48 -5.15 -13.01 1.54
N THR A 49 -5.59 -12.04 2.32
CA THR A 49 -6.57 -12.27 3.38
C THR A 49 -7.98 -12.54 2.84
N ASP A 50 -8.33 -12.01 1.66
CA ASP A 50 -9.61 -12.30 1.01
C ASP A 50 -9.79 -13.80 0.67
N PHE A 51 -8.68 -14.53 0.56
CA PHE A 51 -8.65 -15.97 0.28
C PHE A 51 -8.32 -16.83 1.50
N ALA A 52 -8.41 -16.27 2.70
CA ALA A 52 -8.19 -17.05 3.93
C ALA A 52 -9.13 -18.26 3.97
N PRO A 53 -8.62 -19.44 4.34
CA PRO A 53 -9.41 -20.67 4.30
C PRO A 53 -10.48 -20.75 5.39
N SER A 54 -10.35 -19.95 6.45
CA SER A 54 -11.35 -19.86 7.53
C SER A 54 -11.33 -18.49 8.20
N PRO A 55 -12.37 -18.13 8.95
CA PRO A 55 -12.40 -16.91 9.74
C PRO A 55 -11.25 -16.80 10.75
N GLU A 56 -10.84 -17.91 11.36
CA GLU A 56 -9.75 -17.97 12.33
C GLU A 56 -8.41 -17.62 11.66
N GLU A 57 -8.14 -18.18 10.48
CA GLU A 57 -6.92 -17.86 9.72
C GLU A 57 -6.94 -16.42 9.19
N PHE A 58 -8.11 -15.91 8.78
CA PHE A 58 -8.27 -14.50 8.46
C PHE A 58 -7.88 -13.62 9.64
N GLN A 59 -8.43 -13.89 10.83
CA GLN A 59 -8.17 -13.10 12.04
C GLN A 59 -6.70 -13.15 12.44
N LYS A 60 -6.10 -14.32 12.39
CA LYS A 60 -4.68 -14.54 12.72
C LYS A 60 -3.77 -13.72 11.78
N GLU A 61 -4.03 -13.75 10.49
CA GLU A 61 -3.27 -12.95 9.53
C GLU A 61 -3.50 -11.45 9.72
N SER A 62 -4.73 -11.01 10.00
CA SER A 62 -5.04 -9.62 10.30
C SER A 62 -4.29 -9.12 11.55
N VAL A 63 -4.28 -9.89 12.63
CA VAL A 63 -3.50 -9.57 13.84
C VAL A 63 -2.02 -9.41 13.51
N LYS A 64 -1.45 -10.36 12.78
CA LYS A 64 -0.05 -10.31 12.34
C LYS A 64 0.24 -9.02 11.56
N ARG A 65 -0.59 -8.70 10.54
CA ARG A 65 -0.39 -7.52 9.70
C ARG A 65 -0.50 -6.21 10.48
N VAL A 66 -1.43 -6.11 11.42
CA VAL A 66 -1.53 -4.94 12.31
C VAL A 66 -0.26 -4.77 13.15
N HIS A 67 0.34 -5.85 13.64
CA HIS A 67 1.61 -5.78 14.37
C HIS A 67 2.81 -5.44 13.47
N GLU A 68 2.76 -5.78 12.20
CA GLU A 68 3.82 -5.62 11.22
C GLU A 68 3.65 -4.38 10.31
N LEU A 69 2.72 -3.47 10.61
CA LEU A 69 2.42 -2.27 9.81
C LEU A 69 3.66 -1.46 9.41
N HIS A 70 4.62 -1.37 10.32
CA HIS A 70 5.88 -0.64 10.14
C HIS A 70 6.82 -1.27 9.11
N MET A 71 6.52 -2.47 8.62
CA MET A 71 7.34 -3.20 7.66
C MET A 71 6.82 -3.10 6.21
N TYR A 72 5.58 -2.63 6.02
CA TYR A 72 4.88 -2.70 4.73
C TYR A 72 4.36 -1.33 4.26
N ASP A 73 3.11 -1.27 3.83
CA ASP A 73 2.52 -0.09 3.18
C ASP A 73 2.52 1.16 4.06
N VAL A 74 2.37 1.02 5.37
CA VAL A 74 2.44 2.16 6.30
C VAL A 74 3.84 2.77 6.34
N LEU A 75 4.90 1.95 6.27
CA LEU A 75 6.28 2.44 6.13
C LEU A 75 6.46 3.28 4.85
N ARG A 76 5.92 2.79 3.75
CA ARG A 76 5.92 3.50 2.47
C ARG A 76 5.20 4.85 2.60
N ALA A 77 3.97 4.85 3.12
CA ALA A 77 3.17 6.05 3.29
C ALA A 77 3.87 7.07 4.19
N ASP A 78 4.35 6.64 5.36
CA ASP A 78 5.08 7.49 6.29
C ASP A 78 6.27 8.19 5.62
N ARG A 79 7.12 7.44 4.95
CA ARG A 79 8.33 7.98 4.32
C ARG A 79 8.05 8.88 3.12
N CYS A 80 7.04 8.56 2.31
CA CYS A 80 6.64 9.41 1.19
C CYS A 80 6.06 10.75 1.64
N ILE A 81 5.37 10.78 2.77
CA ILE A 81 4.74 11.98 3.31
C ILE A 81 5.75 12.80 4.11
N SER A 82 6.49 12.17 5.04
CA SER A 82 7.39 12.85 5.95
C SER A 82 8.60 13.48 5.26
N VAL A 83 9.10 12.91 4.15
CA VAL A 83 10.20 13.50 3.38
C VAL A 83 9.87 14.89 2.79
N HIS A 84 8.58 15.18 2.66
CA HIS A 84 8.06 16.49 2.23
C HIS A 84 7.60 17.37 3.41
N SER A 85 8.03 17.06 4.64
CA SER A 85 7.66 17.79 5.86
C SER A 85 6.14 17.88 6.07
N MET A 86 5.44 16.81 5.72
CA MET A 86 4.00 16.65 5.91
C MET A 86 3.72 15.54 6.91
N GLU A 87 2.52 15.57 7.50
CA GLU A 87 2.06 14.61 8.51
C GLU A 87 0.91 13.77 7.97
N ALA A 88 0.97 12.45 8.18
CA ALA A 88 -0.14 11.54 7.90
C ALA A 88 -1.04 11.41 9.13
N ARG A 89 -2.35 11.48 8.92
CA ARG A 89 -3.37 11.06 9.87
C ARG A 89 -4.03 9.80 9.34
N VAL A 90 -4.10 8.78 10.19
CA VAL A 90 -4.55 7.42 9.83
C VAL A 90 -5.77 7.03 10.69
N PRO A 91 -6.99 7.48 10.34
CA PRO A 91 -8.19 7.24 11.15
C PRO A 91 -8.45 5.76 11.42
N PHE A 92 -8.13 4.87 10.46
CA PHE A 92 -8.25 3.43 10.65
C PHE A 92 -7.22 2.86 11.64
N GLY A 93 -6.19 3.61 11.99
CA GLY A 93 -5.18 3.24 12.97
C GLY A 93 -5.46 3.77 14.39
N ASP A 94 -6.60 4.42 14.61
CA ASP A 94 -7.05 4.77 15.96
C ASP A 94 -7.17 3.51 16.81
N LEU A 95 -6.57 3.52 18.01
CA LEU A 95 -6.43 2.31 18.83
C LEU A 95 -7.78 1.75 19.29
N ASP A 96 -8.73 2.61 19.59
CA ASP A 96 -10.07 2.19 20.00
C ASP A 96 -10.81 1.59 18.80
N PHE A 97 -10.67 2.21 17.61
CA PHE A 97 -11.23 1.69 16.37
C PHE A 97 -10.63 0.34 16.00
N VAL A 98 -9.30 0.20 16.04
CA VAL A 98 -8.60 -1.06 15.79
C VAL A 98 -9.09 -2.14 16.74
N SER A 99 -9.15 -1.84 18.05
CA SER A 99 -9.62 -2.76 19.08
C SER A 99 -11.07 -3.22 18.81
N TYR A 100 -11.93 -2.27 18.46
CA TYR A 100 -13.32 -2.57 18.13
C TYR A 100 -13.42 -3.50 16.89
N VAL A 101 -12.77 -3.14 15.78
CA VAL A 101 -12.83 -3.95 14.56
C VAL A 101 -12.22 -5.33 14.75
N MET A 102 -11.15 -5.44 15.52
CA MET A 102 -10.52 -6.72 15.83
C MET A 102 -11.36 -7.59 16.76
N SER A 103 -12.30 -7.03 17.50
CA SER A 103 -13.26 -7.77 18.34
C SER A 103 -14.47 -8.31 17.55
N LEU A 104 -14.69 -7.84 16.32
CA LEU A 104 -15.79 -8.33 15.49
C LEU A 104 -15.55 -9.76 15.03
N ASP A 105 -16.65 -10.49 14.83
CA ASP A 105 -16.62 -11.82 14.22
C ASP A 105 -15.87 -11.76 12.86
N PRO A 106 -14.73 -12.45 12.73
CA PRO A 106 -13.94 -12.40 11.51
C PRO A 106 -14.69 -12.91 10.27
N ALA A 107 -15.67 -13.78 10.42
CA ALA A 107 -16.52 -14.24 9.32
C ALA A 107 -17.24 -13.08 8.62
N LYS A 108 -17.55 -12.00 9.34
CA LYS A 108 -18.20 -10.81 8.78
C LYS A 108 -17.24 -9.90 8.00
N LYS A 109 -15.95 -10.06 8.22
CA LYS A 109 -14.89 -9.27 7.54
C LYS A 109 -14.40 -9.94 6.26
N MET A 110 -14.59 -11.25 6.13
CA MET A 110 -14.20 -12.02 4.95
C MET A 110 -14.93 -11.56 3.69
N ASN A 111 -14.33 -11.80 2.54
CA ASN A 111 -14.92 -11.49 1.23
C ASN A 111 -15.96 -12.54 0.81
N VAL A 112 -17.06 -12.61 1.56
CA VAL A 112 -18.14 -13.58 1.31
C VAL A 112 -19.14 -13.15 0.23
N TYR A 113 -19.12 -11.88 -0.17
CA TYR A 113 -20.02 -11.31 -1.17
C TYR A 113 -19.33 -11.00 -2.51
N ASN A 114 -18.18 -11.58 -2.74
CA ASN A 114 -17.30 -11.25 -3.88
C ASN A 114 -17.04 -9.73 -4.01
N LYS A 115 -16.94 -9.06 -2.87
CA LYS A 115 -16.70 -7.62 -2.75
C LYS A 115 -15.79 -7.36 -1.56
N GLY A 116 -14.52 -7.06 -1.84
CA GLY A 116 -13.54 -6.77 -0.80
C GLY A 116 -13.98 -5.62 0.12
N LYS A 117 -13.74 -5.78 1.42
CA LYS A 117 -14.14 -4.83 2.47
C LYS A 117 -15.66 -4.58 2.55
N TYR A 118 -16.47 -5.59 2.27
CA TYR A 118 -17.92 -5.43 2.22
C TYR A 118 -18.48 -4.83 3.51
N LEU A 119 -18.05 -5.31 4.68
CA LEU A 119 -18.51 -4.79 5.97
C LEU A 119 -18.28 -3.28 6.11
N LEU A 120 -17.09 -2.79 5.72
CA LEU A 120 -16.80 -1.35 5.73
C LEU A 120 -17.67 -0.58 4.75
N ARG A 121 -17.85 -1.10 3.54
CA ARG A 121 -18.73 -0.48 2.53
C ARG A 121 -20.17 -0.40 3.00
N HIS A 122 -20.70 -1.51 3.56
CA HIS A 122 -22.05 -1.59 4.10
C HIS A 122 -22.27 -0.59 5.24
N ALA A 123 -21.28 -0.36 6.09
CA ALA A 123 -21.35 0.63 7.17
C ALA A 123 -21.50 2.08 6.65
N PHE A 124 -21.11 2.34 5.40
CA PHE A 124 -21.22 3.66 4.76
C PHE A 124 -22.27 3.70 3.64
N GLU A 125 -23.21 2.75 3.62
CA GLU A 125 -24.39 2.85 2.76
C GLU A 125 -25.31 4.01 3.19
N GLY A 126 -26.03 4.58 2.24
CA GLY A 126 -26.84 5.78 2.43
C GLY A 126 -26.19 6.99 1.77
N ASP A 127 -26.37 8.17 2.36
CA ASP A 127 -25.94 9.46 1.75
C ASP A 127 -24.49 9.86 2.09
N TYR A 128 -23.64 8.94 2.60
CA TYR A 128 -22.26 9.27 2.96
C TYR A 128 -21.34 9.41 1.74
N LEU A 129 -21.49 8.52 0.77
CA LEU A 129 -20.69 8.50 -0.45
C LEU A 129 -21.58 8.17 -1.66
N PRO A 130 -21.26 8.73 -2.85
CA PRO A 130 -21.88 8.28 -4.09
C PRO A 130 -21.71 6.75 -4.26
N TYR A 131 -22.76 6.07 -4.69
CA TYR A 131 -22.77 4.62 -4.81
C TYR A 131 -21.61 4.07 -5.65
N ASP A 132 -21.30 4.72 -6.78
CA ASP A 132 -20.22 4.33 -7.68
C ASP A 132 -18.83 4.41 -7.01
N ILE A 133 -18.66 5.33 -6.07
CA ILE A 133 -17.42 5.44 -5.27
C ILE A 133 -17.41 4.37 -4.18
N LEU A 134 -18.52 4.22 -3.46
CA LEU A 134 -18.65 3.26 -2.37
C LEU A 134 -18.42 1.83 -2.84
N MET A 135 -18.97 1.46 -4.01
CA MET A 135 -18.92 0.10 -4.56
C MET A 135 -17.83 -0.08 -5.65
N ARG A 136 -16.96 0.91 -5.87
CA ARG A 136 -15.85 0.78 -6.82
C ARG A 136 -14.98 -0.43 -6.51
N GLU A 137 -14.51 -1.11 -7.55
CA GLU A 137 -13.55 -2.20 -7.37
C GLU A 137 -12.27 -1.71 -6.71
N LYS A 138 -11.73 -2.55 -5.82
CA LYS A 138 -10.46 -2.24 -5.14
C LYS A 138 -9.32 -2.36 -6.15
N ALA A 139 -8.54 -1.30 -6.26
CA ALA A 139 -7.28 -1.29 -6.96
C ALA A 139 -6.14 -0.92 -5.99
N ALA A 140 -4.96 -1.50 -6.19
CA ALA A 140 -3.77 -1.04 -5.50
C ALA A 140 -3.41 0.36 -6.00
N PHE A 141 -2.66 1.13 -5.21
CA PHE A 141 -2.23 2.47 -5.63
C PHE A 141 -1.39 2.41 -6.93
N SER A 142 -0.51 1.42 -7.05
CA SER A 142 0.26 1.15 -8.25
C SER A 142 -0.61 0.88 -9.48
N ASP A 143 -1.74 0.19 -9.30
CA ASP A 143 -2.66 -0.12 -10.40
C ASP A 143 -3.49 1.11 -10.78
N ALA A 144 -3.78 1.99 -9.82
CA ALA A 144 -4.57 3.21 -10.03
C ALA A 144 -3.81 4.28 -10.83
N VAL A 145 -2.47 4.32 -10.74
CA VAL A 145 -1.62 5.22 -11.55
C VAL A 145 -1.22 4.61 -12.90
N GLY A 146 -1.69 3.38 -13.18
CA GLY A 146 -1.54 2.67 -14.44
C GLY A 146 -0.37 1.69 -14.49
N HIS A 147 -0.58 0.57 -15.16
CA HIS A 147 0.46 -0.43 -15.42
C HIS A 147 1.61 0.14 -16.26
N SER A 148 1.37 1.20 -17.05
CA SER A 148 2.37 1.89 -17.87
C SER A 148 3.58 2.33 -17.05
N MET A 149 3.41 2.83 -15.83
CA MET A 149 4.53 3.25 -14.99
C MET A 149 5.52 2.11 -14.70
N VAL A 150 5.04 0.89 -14.50
CA VAL A 150 5.91 -0.27 -14.26
C VAL A 150 6.69 -0.62 -15.53
N ASP A 151 6.02 -0.61 -16.67
CA ASP A 151 6.65 -0.91 -17.96
C ASP A 151 7.64 0.20 -18.35
N ASP A 152 7.27 1.46 -18.15
CA ASP A 152 8.16 2.62 -18.36
C ASP A 152 9.43 2.54 -17.49
N LEU A 153 9.29 2.11 -16.21
CA LEU A 153 10.44 1.92 -15.33
C LEU A 153 11.35 0.78 -15.75
N LYS A 154 10.79 -0.32 -16.25
CA LYS A 154 11.57 -1.42 -16.79
C LYS A 154 12.33 -0.96 -18.05
N GLU A 155 11.65 -0.30 -18.98
CA GLU A 155 12.27 0.23 -20.17
C GLU A 155 13.38 1.23 -19.83
N TYR A 156 13.12 2.14 -18.90
CA TYR A 156 14.14 3.07 -18.41
C TYR A 156 15.36 2.33 -17.82
N ALA A 157 15.14 1.32 -16.97
CA ALA A 157 16.22 0.54 -16.37
C ALA A 157 17.07 -0.17 -17.45
N GLU A 158 16.44 -0.72 -18.49
CA GLU A 158 17.15 -1.35 -19.62
C GLU A 158 18.07 -0.35 -20.35
N THR A 159 17.69 0.93 -20.42
CA THR A 159 18.51 1.96 -21.06
C THR A 159 19.70 2.43 -20.23
N GLN A 160 19.71 2.15 -18.90
CA GLN A 160 20.77 2.67 -18.00
C GLN A 160 22.05 1.86 -18.03
N TYR A 161 21.99 0.58 -18.39
CA TYR A 161 23.14 -0.33 -18.41
C TYR A 161 23.10 -1.26 -19.60
N THR A 162 24.24 -1.50 -20.25
CA THR A 162 24.39 -2.64 -21.14
C THR A 162 24.35 -3.95 -20.34
N ASP A 163 24.12 -5.07 -20.97
CA ASP A 163 24.14 -6.38 -20.30
C ASP A 163 25.49 -6.67 -19.68
N GLU A 164 26.57 -6.33 -20.38
CA GLU A 164 27.95 -6.50 -19.88
C GLU A 164 28.23 -5.66 -18.64
N GLU A 165 27.75 -4.41 -18.61
CA GLU A 165 27.89 -3.53 -17.45
C GLU A 165 27.07 -4.03 -16.27
N PHE A 166 25.86 -4.52 -16.52
CA PHE A 166 25.02 -5.10 -15.50
C PHE A 166 25.67 -6.34 -14.88
N GLU A 167 26.09 -7.31 -15.68
CA GLU A 167 26.80 -8.51 -15.21
C GLU A 167 28.06 -8.18 -14.39
N LYS A 168 28.84 -7.19 -14.82
CA LYS A 168 30.01 -6.74 -14.10
C LYS A 168 29.68 -6.11 -12.74
N ARG A 169 28.54 -5.40 -12.65
CA ARG A 169 28.06 -4.80 -11.40
C ARG A 169 27.52 -5.87 -10.45
N VAL A 170 26.72 -6.79 -10.94
CA VAL A 170 26.11 -7.89 -10.18
C VAL A 170 27.18 -8.74 -9.46
N LYS A 171 28.30 -9.02 -10.12
CA LYS A 171 29.41 -9.75 -9.53
C LYS A 171 30.04 -9.13 -8.27
N LYS A 172 29.71 -7.86 -7.97
CA LYS A 172 30.19 -7.18 -6.75
C LYS A 172 29.38 -7.52 -5.50
N TYR A 173 28.20 -8.12 -5.66
CA TYR A 173 27.30 -8.44 -4.57
C TYR A 173 27.37 -9.92 -4.23
N SER A 174 27.52 -10.24 -2.95
CA SER A 174 27.48 -11.61 -2.43
C SER A 174 26.14 -12.00 -1.80
N HIS A 175 25.26 -11.01 -1.57
CA HIS A 175 23.94 -11.18 -0.97
C HIS A 175 22.94 -10.30 -1.70
N ALA A 176 21.67 -10.74 -1.78
CA ALA A 176 20.59 -10.02 -2.46
C ALA A 176 20.97 -9.58 -3.88
N VAL A 177 21.56 -10.50 -4.64
CA VAL A 177 22.07 -10.25 -6.00
C VAL A 177 20.92 -9.87 -6.91
N PRO A 178 20.95 -8.70 -7.60
CA PRO A 178 19.91 -8.32 -8.55
C PRO A 178 19.78 -9.32 -9.71
N PHE A 179 18.57 -9.66 -10.08
CA PHE A 179 18.28 -10.53 -11.23
C PHE A 179 17.93 -9.74 -12.49
N THR A 180 17.54 -8.49 -12.34
CA THR A 180 17.14 -7.59 -13.42
C THR A 180 17.84 -6.25 -13.25
N LYS A 181 17.90 -5.45 -14.32
CA LYS A 181 18.45 -4.09 -14.30
C LYS A 181 17.57 -3.10 -13.53
N GLU A 182 16.31 -3.43 -13.35
CA GLU A 182 15.32 -2.66 -12.60
C GLU A 182 15.56 -2.63 -11.09
#